data_15c20678ee19db28482055e767c142fc
#
_entry.id   15c20678ee19db28482055e767c142fc
#
_cell.length_a   1.000
_cell.length_b   1.000
_cell.length_c   1.000
_cell.angle_alpha   90.00
_cell.angle_beta   90.00
_cell.angle_gamma   90.00
#
_symmetry.space_group_name_H-M   'P 1'
#
loop_
_entity.id
_entity.type
_entity.pdbx_description
1 polymer ?
#
loop_
_entity_poly.entity_id
_entity_poly.type
_entity_poly.pdbx_seq_one_letter_code
_entity_poly.pdbx_strand_id
1 'polypeptide(L)'
;MEKETTFDQKLFNEAQSEGKVIIISSWIKYCSSCAGQMKILNKAKNDGKLNDIEFDNIEYFSFEVTNKEIASLLNVQYQTTLLIFRDNKEIYRSVGETTKDLIYEAIKSSI
;
A
#
# COMPACT_ATOMS: atom_id res chain seq x y z
N MET A 1 -2.44 -10.91 8.90
CA MET A 1 -2.08 -9.76 8.35
C MET A 1 -1.08 -9.17 9.14
N GLU A 2 -0.14 -8.99 8.96
CA GLU A 2 0.68 -8.62 9.79
C GLU A 2 1.75 -8.06 9.28
N LYS A 3 2.70 -7.68 9.62
CA LYS A 3 3.95 -7.29 9.22
C LYS A 3 4.05 -6.05 8.41
N GLU A 4 2.93 -5.48 7.99
CA GLU A 4 2.96 -4.18 7.35
C GLU A 4 3.05 -3.13 8.42
N THR A 5 3.76 -2.06 8.17
CA THR A 5 3.81 -0.94 9.11
C THR A 5 2.45 -0.28 9.16
N THR A 6 1.90 -0.13 10.36
CA THR A 6 0.63 0.56 10.51
C THR A 6 0.79 2.01 10.06
N PHE A 7 -0.18 2.52 9.32
CA PHE A 7 -0.11 3.89 8.80
C PHE A 7 0.07 4.88 9.94
N ASP A 8 1.02 5.78 9.77
CA ASP A 8 1.32 6.84 10.72
C ASP A 8 1.59 8.10 9.92
N GLN A 9 0.87 9.18 10.23
CA GLN A 9 0.97 10.42 9.48
C GLN A 9 2.40 10.96 9.43
N LYS A 10 3.10 10.86 10.55
CA LYS A 10 4.46 11.38 10.63
C LYS A 10 5.39 10.59 9.72
N LEU A 11 5.30 9.25 9.77
CA LEU A 11 6.13 8.41 8.93
C LEU A 11 5.78 8.58 7.45
N PHE A 12 4.50 8.77 7.16
CA PHE A 12 4.05 9.03 5.81
C PHE A 12 4.65 10.34 5.28
N ASN A 13 4.61 11.39 6.08
CA ASN A 13 5.19 12.68 5.70
C ASN A 13 6.70 12.57 5.49
N GLU A 14 7.39 11.83 6.35
CA GLU A 14 8.82 11.62 6.21
C GLU A 14 9.16 10.88 4.92
N ALA A 15 8.40 9.83 4.61
CA ALA A 15 8.63 9.07 3.40
C ALA A 15 8.40 9.94 2.16
N GLN A 16 7.40 10.81 2.20
CA GLN A 16 7.15 11.73 1.10
C GLN A 16 8.31 12.71 0.93
N SER A 17 8.84 13.22 2.03
CA SER A 17 9.95 14.17 1.96
C SER A 17 11.22 13.51 1.44
N GLU A 18 11.34 12.20 1.60
CA GLU A 18 12.49 11.44 1.10
C GLU A 18 12.31 10.99 -0.36
N GLY A 19 11.20 11.34 -0.97
CA GLY A 19 10.94 10.97 -2.36
C GLY A 19 10.59 9.52 -2.58
N LYS A 20 10.12 8.83 -1.54
CA LYS A 20 9.80 7.42 -1.67
C LYS A 20 8.45 7.19 -2.33
N VAL A 21 8.33 6.03 -2.96
CA VAL A 21 7.03 5.54 -3.41
C VAL A 21 6.35 4.93 -2.19
N ILE A 22 5.12 5.30 -1.93
CA ILE A 22 4.40 4.87 -0.74
C ILE A 22 3.19 4.03 -1.15
N ILE A 23 3.12 2.83 -0.62
CA ILE A 23 2.03 1.90 -0.91
C ILE A 23 1.22 1.74 0.37
N ILE A 24 -0.08 2.00 0.30
CA ILE A 24 -0.97 1.91 1.45
C ILE A 24 -2.11 0.96 1.12
N SER A 25 -2.37 0.01 2.02
CA SER A 25 -3.49 -0.90 1.86
C SER A 25 -4.44 -0.78 3.05
N SER A 26 -5.74 -0.93 2.80
CA SER A 26 -6.73 -0.94 3.85
C SER A 26 -7.24 -2.36 4.06
N TRP A 27 -7.59 -2.69 5.30
CA TRP A 27 -8.06 -4.04 5.62
C TRP A 27 -9.11 -3.98 6.69
N ILE A 28 -9.78 -5.11 6.90
CA ILE A 28 -10.71 -5.28 8.00
C ILE A 28 -10.62 -6.73 8.43
N LYS A 29 -10.96 -7.02 9.67
CA LYS A 29 -10.90 -8.39 10.20
C LYS A 29 -11.81 -9.32 9.40
N TYR A 30 -11.36 -10.55 9.24
CA TYR A 30 -12.12 -11.62 8.56
C TYR A 30 -12.38 -11.32 7.08
N CYS A 31 -11.50 -10.59 6.45
CA CYS A 31 -11.63 -10.24 5.05
C CYS A 31 -10.65 -11.06 4.22
N SER A 32 -11.15 -12.01 3.45
CA SER A 32 -10.28 -12.89 2.66
C SER A 32 -9.58 -12.14 1.52
N SER A 33 -10.25 -11.18 0.90
CA SER A 33 -9.61 -10.41 -0.17
C SER A 33 -8.50 -9.51 0.38
N CYS A 34 -8.69 -8.98 1.59
CA CYS A 34 -7.64 -8.20 2.24
C CYS A 34 -6.42 -9.08 2.51
N ALA A 35 -6.66 -10.28 3.03
CA ALA A 35 -5.56 -11.21 3.30
C ALA A 35 -4.83 -11.59 2.02
N GLY A 36 -5.57 -11.81 0.94
CA GLY A 36 -4.97 -12.12 -0.35
C GLY A 36 -4.11 -10.98 -0.88
N GLN A 37 -4.63 -9.75 -0.78
CA GLN A 37 -3.89 -8.58 -1.21
C GLN A 37 -2.63 -8.38 -0.37
N MET A 38 -2.74 -8.52 0.95
CA MET A 38 -1.61 -8.36 1.85
C MET A 38 -0.53 -9.40 1.59
N LYS A 39 -0.94 -10.62 1.27
CA LYS A 39 0.00 -11.68 0.95
C LYS A 39 0.81 -11.31 -0.29
N ILE A 40 0.15 -10.77 -1.30
CA ILE A 40 0.83 -10.35 -2.52
C ILE A 40 1.79 -9.20 -2.23
N LEU A 41 1.36 -8.22 -1.44
CA LEU A 41 2.21 -7.08 -1.10
C LEU A 41 3.40 -7.51 -0.27
N ASN A 42 3.21 -8.41 0.70
CA ASN A 42 4.32 -8.92 1.49
C ASN A 42 5.32 -9.67 0.62
N LYS A 43 4.82 -10.43 -0.34
CA LYS A 43 5.69 -11.14 -1.25
C LYS A 43 6.46 -10.19 -2.14
N ALA A 44 5.81 -9.14 -2.63
CA ALA A 44 6.47 -8.13 -3.44
C ALA A 44 7.57 -7.44 -2.63
N LYS A 45 7.27 -7.13 -1.37
CA LYS A 45 8.22 -6.46 -0.49
C LYS A 45 9.47 -7.30 -0.24
N ASN A 46 9.30 -8.62 -0.10
CA ASN A 46 10.39 -9.50 0.30
C ASN A 46 11.05 -10.26 -0.85
N ASP A 47 10.38 -10.31 -2.00
CA ASP A 47 10.80 -11.20 -3.06
C ASP A 47 11.90 -10.63 -3.92
N GLY A 48 12.03 -9.34 -3.98
CA GLY A 48 13.04 -8.73 -4.83
C GLY A 48 12.82 -8.99 -6.31
N LYS A 49 11.66 -9.51 -6.71
CA LYS A 49 11.41 -9.74 -8.11
C LYS A 49 11.09 -8.48 -8.88
N LEU A 50 10.86 -7.45 -8.17
CA LEU A 50 10.78 -6.14 -8.76
C LEU A 50 12.17 -5.53 -8.77
N ASN A 51 13.18 -6.40 -8.83
CA ASN A 51 14.56 -6.12 -8.53
C ASN A 51 15.23 -5.18 -9.43
N ASP A 52 14.72 -4.98 -10.59
CA ASP A 52 15.30 -4.02 -11.48
C ASP A 52 15.01 -2.61 -10.96
N ILE A 53 14.34 -2.55 -9.80
CA ILE A 53 13.86 -1.33 -9.26
C ILE A 53 14.37 -1.25 -7.85
N GLU A 54 14.84 -0.11 -7.44
CA GLU A 54 15.37 0.06 -6.10
C GLU A 54 14.28 0.07 -5.08
N PHE A 55 14.07 -1.08 -4.45
CA PHE A 55 13.05 -1.25 -3.45
C PHE A 55 13.29 -0.48 -2.18
N ASP A 56 14.49 0.00 -1.98
CA ASP A 56 14.79 0.81 -0.83
C ASP A 56 14.00 2.11 -0.82
N ASN A 57 13.42 2.46 -1.97
CA ASN A 57 12.62 3.67 -2.10
C ASN A 57 11.12 3.43 -1.99
N ILE A 58 10.72 2.26 -1.51
CA ILE A 58 9.31 1.95 -1.34
C ILE A 58 8.99 1.76 0.14
N GLU A 59 7.96 2.45 0.60
CA GLU A 59 7.48 2.31 1.97
C GLU A 59 6.08 1.69 1.92
N TYR A 60 5.82 0.73 2.80
CA TYR A 60 4.54 0.03 2.85
C TYR A 60 3.83 0.33 4.14
N PHE A 61 2.59 0.79 4.04
CA PHE A 61 1.74 1.01 5.21
C PHE A 61 0.42 0.29 5.05
N SER A 62 -0.24 0.01 6.16
CA SER A 62 -1.59 -0.54 6.14
C SER A 62 -2.38 0.07 7.29
N PHE A 63 -3.70 0.03 7.18
CA PHE A 63 -4.56 0.48 8.25
C PHE A 63 -5.89 -0.25 8.19
N GLU A 64 -6.52 -0.39 9.35
CA GLU A 64 -7.85 -1.01 9.40
C GLU A 64 -8.87 0.04 9.01
N VAL A 65 -9.74 -0.32 8.06
CA VAL A 65 -10.67 0.65 7.49
C VAL A 65 -11.67 1.19 8.52
N THR A 66 -11.81 0.51 9.65
CA THR A 66 -12.65 0.99 10.74
C THR A 66 -12.02 2.16 11.50
N ASN A 67 -10.74 2.43 11.27
CA ASN A 67 -10.11 3.61 11.82
C ASN A 67 -10.54 4.81 10.99
N LYS A 68 -11.59 5.48 11.46
CA LYS A 68 -12.24 6.55 10.69
C LYS A 68 -11.35 7.76 10.47
N GLU A 69 -10.44 8.01 11.37
CA GLU A 69 -9.54 9.14 11.23
C GLU A 69 -8.62 8.97 10.03
N ILE A 70 -8.00 7.80 9.92
CA ILE A 70 -7.11 7.51 8.80
C ILE A 70 -7.91 7.37 7.51
N ALA A 71 -9.05 6.68 7.58
CA ALA A 71 -9.89 6.50 6.40
C ALA A 71 -10.34 7.84 5.82
N SER A 72 -10.71 8.79 6.67
CA SER A 72 -11.09 10.13 6.22
C SER A 72 -9.91 10.88 5.62
N LEU A 73 -8.76 10.78 6.27
CA LEU A 73 -7.56 11.44 5.80
C LEU A 73 -7.18 11.00 4.40
N LEU A 74 -7.31 9.71 4.13
CA LEU A 74 -6.94 9.14 2.83
C LEU A 74 -8.12 9.01 1.89
N ASN A 75 -9.32 9.40 2.33
CA ASN A 75 -10.55 9.31 1.54
C ASN A 75 -10.81 7.87 1.09
N VAL A 76 -10.67 6.92 2.03
CA VAL A 76 -10.88 5.51 1.78
C VAL A 76 -12.19 5.09 2.43
N GLN A 77 -13.07 4.45 1.66
CA GLN A 77 -14.39 4.03 2.15
C GLN A 77 -14.51 2.53 2.32
N TYR A 78 -13.65 1.75 1.68
CA TYR A 78 -13.76 0.30 1.65
C TYR A 78 -12.45 -0.37 1.98
N GLN A 79 -12.56 -1.58 2.54
CA GLN A 79 -11.39 -2.43 2.75
C GLN A 79 -10.87 -2.92 1.39
N THR A 80 -9.67 -3.46 1.40
CA THR A 80 -8.99 -3.95 0.20
C THR A 80 -8.74 -2.81 -0.80
N THR A 81 -8.62 -1.59 -0.31
CA THR A 81 -8.26 -0.46 -1.13
C THR A 81 -6.74 -0.35 -1.16
N LEU A 82 -6.17 -0.23 -2.34
CA LEU A 82 -4.73 -0.10 -2.53
C LEU A 82 -4.45 1.26 -3.10
N LEU A 83 -3.60 2.03 -2.42
CA LEU A 83 -3.20 3.36 -2.85
C LEU A 83 -1.71 3.38 -3.08
N ILE A 84 -1.27 4.13 -4.09
CA ILE A 84 0.15 4.37 -4.30
C ILE A 84 0.36 5.86 -4.45
N PHE A 85 1.29 6.40 -3.67
CA PHE A 85 1.64 7.81 -3.71
C PHE A 85 3.07 7.98 -4.21
N ARG A 86 3.29 9.03 -4.97
CA ARG A 86 4.63 9.40 -5.40
C ARG A 86 4.65 10.90 -5.62
N ASP A 87 5.73 11.57 -5.21
CA ASP A 87 5.90 13.01 -5.35
C ASP A 87 4.72 13.78 -4.74
N ASN A 88 4.27 13.31 -3.56
CA ASN A 88 3.18 13.90 -2.81
C ASN A 88 1.82 13.83 -3.50
N LYS A 89 1.68 12.91 -4.44
CA LYS A 89 0.41 12.74 -5.17
C LYS A 89 -0.02 11.29 -5.15
N GLU A 90 -1.32 11.08 -5.04
CA GLU A 90 -1.89 9.76 -5.21
C GLU A 90 -1.92 9.45 -6.71
N ILE A 91 -1.16 8.44 -7.12
CA ILE A 91 -1.05 8.12 -8.56
C ILE A 91 -1.76 6.84 -8.93
N TYR A 92 -2.24 6.08 -7.96
CA TYR A 92 -2.95 4.83 -8.23
C TYR A 92 -3.91 4.54 -7.09
N ARG A 93 -5.09 4.05 -7.44
CA ARG A 93 -6.10 3.64 -6.45
C ARG A 93 -6.91 2.48 -7.04
N SER A 94 -7.08 1.41 -6.27
CA SER A 94 -7.97 0.33 -6.65
C SER A 94 -8.70 -0.15 -5.42
N VAL A 95 -9.89 -0.72 -5.63
CA VAL A 95 -10.70 -1.29 -4.56
C VAL A 95 -10.97 -2.73 -4.92
N GLY A 96 -10.55 -3.65 -4.05
CA GLY A 96 -10.79 -5.07 -4.26
C GLY A 96 -9.78 -5.79 -5.13
N GLU A 97 -8.67 -5.14 -5.46
CA GLU A 97 -7.69 -5.77 -6.35
C GLU A 97 -6.92 -6.87 -5.62
N THR A 98 -7.00 -8.09 -6.11
CA THR A 98 -6.30 -9.24 -5.55
C THR A 98 -5.52 -10.02 -6.60
N THR A 99 -5.34 -9.46 -7.79
CA THR A 99 -4.61 -10.12 -8.86
C THR A 99 -3.13 -9.72 -8.78
N LYS A 100 -2.28 -10.71 -8.60
CA LYS A 100 -0.85 -10.49 -8.43
C LYS A 100 -0.25 -9.66 -9.57
N ASP A 101 -0.57 -10.03 -10.80
CA ASP A 101 0.02 -9.36 -11.95
C ASP A 101 -0.39 -7.90 -12.02
N LEU A 102 -1.64 -7.59 -11.70
CA LEU A 102 -2.10 -6.21 -11.74
C LEU A 102 -1.49 -5.37 -10.62
N ILE A 103 -1.32 -5.96 -9.45
CA ILE A 103 -0.69 -5.28 -8.33
C ILE A 103 0.78 -4.99 -8.65
N TYR A 104 1.50 -5.98 -9.19
CA TYR A 104 2.89 -5.82 -9.56
C TYR A 104 3.05 -4.76 -10.66
N GLU A 105 2.14 -4.78 -11.62
CA GLU A 105 2.15 -3.79 -12.69
C GLU A 105 1.96 -2.38 -12.15
N ALA A 106 1.02 -2.21 -11.21
CA ALA A 106 0.78 -0.92 -10.60
C ALA A 106 2.01 -0.42 -9.85
N ILE A 107 2.68 -1.32 -9.12
CA ILE A 107 3.90 -0.96 -8.39
C ILE A 107 5.00 -0.57 -9.37
N LYS A 108 5.20 -1.37 -10.41
CA LYS A 108 6.26 -1.09 -11.38
C LYS A 108 6.03 0.23 -12.09
N SER A 109 4.80 0.53 -12.45
CA SER A 109 4.52 1.77 -13.17
C SER A 109 4.61 2.99 -12.27
N SER A 110 4.70 2.79 -10.96
CA SER A 110 4.79 3.89 -10.00
C SER A 110 6.23 4.26 -9.68
N ILE A 111 7.19 3.49 -10.14
CA ILE A 111 8.59 3.70 -9.79
C ILE A 111 9.40 4.43 -10.90
#